data_dce14863fe4099efc784b48f87ac6db3
#
_entry.id   dce14863fe4099efc784b48f87ac6db3
#
_cell.length_a   1.000
_cell.length_b   1.000
_cell.length_c   1.000
_cell.angle_alpha   90.00
_cell.angle_beta   90.00
_cell.angle_gamma   90.00
#
_symmetry.space_group_name_H-M   'P 1'
#
loop_
_entity.id
_entity.type
_entity.pdbx_description
1 polymer ?
#
loop_
_entity_poly.entity_id
_entity_poly.type
_entity_poly.pdbx_seq_one_letter_code
_entity_poly.pdbx_strand_id
1 'polypeptide(L)'
;MANIFTKLKASARLALMPWGAYQRRDAAKRTGSMSNWNPTTIYSDSIKAMERTKIVDRSTNLVHDDPNAAGIIDTFATTITGAGLRPIPTLNPDILGISKDQARLIESEQKSIYKEWGPSADAGERMTDGEIQHLKTRNLFEFGESLEIIYMLKDPTRAYGLASMVIDPRRLKTPTDLMSKDNIKDGVEIGKYGAPVAYYIQKAGNYSTSAENFVRFPAKIGHRRQVLHDFISKDPEQMRGDPILATGMRFFRNFADLLGSELTSGVVSAAIGLFVESGADSYQTAQNLLDPEADRQDDERWQSIDPGEIWYGKGGEKPHLISPDRPGTTFDPFTKIIKKAIAQGTGIPYNVLMKDLDGVTFAGFRAAMLEAWRTYSYHRTRIGQADLQSKYTMLMEEAWARGRLSIGADFFDKMQLYTAAEWVGAPKGDIEPFKAAQADILKVGANIKTLERAIIEDGGAGFAEVTDQRSEENARLTAKDLPVPGASPDPEPDPPPEDNNDDQ
;
A
#
# COMPACT_ATOMS: atom_id res chain seq x y z
N MET A 1 -22.29 -29.87 53.30
CA MET A 1 -23.46 -28.96 53.18
C MET A 1 -23.10 -27.47 53.21
N ALA A 2 -22.07 -27.04 53.91
CA ALA A 2 -21.66 -25.63 53.99
C ALA A 2 -21.25 -25.00 52.63
N ASN A 3 -20.69 -25.78 51.71
CA ASN A 3 -20.17 -25.31 50.44
C ASN A 3 -21.25 -25.00 49.38
N ILE A 4 -22.44 -25.60 49.51
CA ILE A 4 -23.56 -25.35 48.58
C ILE A 4 -24.31 -24.09 48.95
N PHE A 5 -24.48 -23.83 50.25
CA PHE A 5 -25.09 -22.58 50.73
C PHE A 5 -24.25 -21.33 50.46
N THR A 6 -22.91 -21.48 50.46
CA THR A 6 -21.99 -20.37 50.15
C THR A 6 -22.02 -20.08 48.63
N LYS A 7 -22.11 -21.10 47.77
CA LYS A 7 -22.26 -20.92 46.34
C LYS A 7 -23.62 -20.36 45.94
N LEU A 8 -24.72 -20.79 46.62
CA LEU A 8 -26.06 -20.25 46.42
C LEU A 8 -26.18 -18.78 46.88
N LYS A 9 -25.56 -18.40 48.04
CA LYS A 9 -25.50 -17.01 48.47
C LYS A 9 -24.67 -16.11 47.56
N ALA A 10 -23.60 -16.66 46.95
CA ALA A 10 -22.81 -15.92 45.99
C ALA A 10 -23.57 -15.71 44.68
N SER A 11 -24.27 -16.74 44.16
CA SER A 11 -25.08 -16.61 42.95
C SER A 11 -26.32 -15.72 43.13
N ALA A 12 -26.97 -15.75 44.30
CA ALA A 12 -28.08 -14.84 44.61
C ALA A 12 -27.63 -13.39 44.79
N ARG A 13 -26.44 -13.13 45.36
CA ARG A 13 -25.82 -11.80 45.35
C ARG A 13 -25.46 -11.32 43.96
N LEU A 14 -25.01 -12.20 43.08
CA LEU A 14 -24.73 -11.90 41.67
C LEU A 14 -26.02 -11.49 40.92
N ALA A 15 -27.14 -12.15 41.17
CA ALA A 15 -28.41 -11.88 40.51
C ALA A 15 -29.11 -10.59 41.00
N LEU A 16 -28.75 -10.11 42.19
CA LEU A 16 -29.32 -8.89 42.80
C LEU A 16 -28.46 -7.64 42.61
N MET A 17 -27.26 -7.76 42.06
CA MET A 17 -26.44 -6.60 41.72
C MET A 17 -26.95 -5.90 40.47
N PRO A 18 -27.15 -4.58 40.46
CA PRO A 18 -27.46 -3.84 39.25
C PRO A 18 -26.40 -4.13 38.21
N TRP A 19 -26.80 -4.41 36.98
CA TRP A 19 -25.88 -4.74 35.86
C TRP A 19 -24.68 -3.79 35.76
N GLY A 20 -24.86 -2.51 36.16
CA GLY A 20 -23.78 -1.51 36.19
C GLY A 20 -22.66 -1.78 37.21
N ALA A 21 -22.92 -2.55 38.28
CA ALA A 21 -21.95 -2.82 39.35
C ALA A 21 -20.88 -3.86 38.94
N TYR A 22 -21.12 -4.63 37.88
CA TYR A 22 -20.18 -5.64 37.38
C TYR A 22 -19.21 -5.11 36.31
N GLN A 23 -19.53 -3.99 35.70
CA GLN A 23 -18.71 -3.43 34.62
C GLN A 23 -17.57 -2.60 35.20
N ARG A 24 -16.45 -3.27 35.51
CA ARG A 24 -15.23 -2.61 36.01
C ARG A 24 -14.47 -1.82 34.94
N ARG A 25 -14.72 -2.07 33.66
CA ARG A 25 -14.05 -1.40 32.52
C ARG A 25 -14.99 -0.35 31.92
N ASP A 26 -14.50 0.88 31.75
CA ASP A 26 -15.25 1.98 31.16
C ASP A 26 -15.79 1.67 29.77
N ALA A 27 -15.00 0.94 28.96
CA ALA A 27 -15.39 0.51 27.62
C ALA A 27 -16.62 -0.43 27.59
N ALA A 28 -16.96 -1.06 28.72
CA ALA A 28 -18.10 -1.97 28.81
C ALA A 28 -19.32 -1.30 29.48
N LYS A 29 -19.24 -0.03 29.86
CA LYS A 29 -20.35 0.70 30.46
C LYS A 29 -21.46 0.99 29.45
N ARG A 30 -22.72 0.94 29.88
CA ARG A 30 -23.89 1.30 29.07
C ARG A 30 -24.47 2.67 29.52
N THR A 31 -23.63 3.55 30.05
CA THR A 31 -23.99 4.88 30.57
C THR A 31 -23.05 5.95 30.00
N GLY A 32 -23.47 7.19 30.00
CA GLY A 32 -22.72 8.31 29.49
C GLY A 32 -22.50 8.22 27.99
N SER A 33 -21.30 8.52 27.51
CA SER A 33 -20.94 8.50 26.10
C SER A 33 -21.02 7.09 25.42
N MET A 34 -21.07 6.02 26.24
CA MET A 34 -21.18 4.64 25.76
C MET A 34 -22.61 4.11 25.68
N SER A 35 -23.62 4.90 26.13
CA SER A 35 -25.05 4.47 26.23
C SER A 35 -25.62 4.03 24.88
N ASN A 36 -25.26 4.72 23.79
CA ASN A 36 -25.75 4.46 22.44
C ASN A 36 -24.80 3.64 21.59
N TRP A 37 -23.67 3.20 22.16
CA TRP A 37 -22.69 2.40 21.44
C TRP A 37 -22.83 0.93 21.81
N ASN A 38 -23.72 0.25 21.10
CA ASN A 38 -23.98 -1.18 21.26
C ASN A 38 -23.62 -1.92 19.95
N PRO A 39 -22.33 -2.18 19.67
CA PRO A 39 -21.95 -2.91 18.48
C PRO A 39 -22.45 -4.35 18.58
N THR A 40 -23.04 -4.84 17.49
CA THR A 40 -23.44 -6.24 17.34
C THR A 40 -22.34 -6.98 16.59
N THR A 41 -22.00 -8.18 17.04
CA THR A 41 -21.08 -9.04 16.31
C THR A 41 -21.82 -9.64 15.12
N ILE A 42 -21.33 -9.40 13.91
CA ILE A 42 -21.89 -9.94 12.68
C ILE A 42 -21.17 -11.26 12.41
N TYR A 43 -21.91 -12.37 12.53
CA TYR A 43 -21.37 -13.71 12.28
C TYR A 43 -21.70 -14.27 10.90
N SER A 44 -22.66 -13.71 10.19
CA SER A 44 -23.05 -14.19 8.86
C SER A 44 -22.06 -13.81 7.79
N ASP A 45 -21.43 -14.78 7.15
CA ASP A 45 -20.49 -14.59 6.05
C ASP A 45 -21.13 -13.86 4.85
N SER A 46 -22.44 -14.03 4.62
CA SER A 46 -23.18 -13.34 3.56
C SER A 46 -23.30 -11.83 3.83
N ILE A 47 -23.54 -11.42 5.09
CA ILE A 47 -23.62 -10.02 5.47
C ILE A 47 -22.23 -9.37 5.35
N LYS A 48 -21.18 -10.06 5.84
CA LYS A 48 -19.79 -9.59 5.69
C LYS A 48 -19.41 -9.41 4.22
N ALA A 49 -19.80 -10.33 3.33
CA ALA A 49 -19.54 -10.23 1.91
C ALA A 49 -20.25 -9.03 1.26
N MET A 50 -21.50 -8.74 1.65
CA MET A 50 -22.23 -7.57 1.16
C MET A 50 -21.61 -6.25 1.64
N GLU A 51 -21.19 -6.18 2.90
CA GLU A 51 -20.51 -5.01 3.46
C GLU A 51 -19.17 -4.79 2.77
N ARG A 52 -18.38 -5.86 2.61
CA ARG A 52 -17.09 -5.82 1.91
C ARG A 52 -17.24 -5.29 0.48
N THR A 53 -18.24 -5.78 -0.28
CA THR A 53 -18.50 -5.30 -1.63
C THR A 53 -18.71 -3.78 -1.65
N LYS A 54 -19.54 -3.24 -0.75
CA LYS A 54 -19.76 -1.78 -0.65
C LYS A 54 -18.49 -1.02 -0.26
N ILE A 55 -17.67 -1.58 0.63
CA ILE A 55 -16.41 -0.98 1.05
C ILE A 55 -15.44 -0.94 -0.14
N VAL A 56 -15.32 -2.02 -0.90
CA VAL A 56 -14.47 -2.10 -2.10
C VAL A 56 -14.92 -1.12 -3.17
N ASP A 57 -16.23 -1.04 -3.48
CA ASP A 57 -16.76 -0.09 -4.45
C ASP A 57 -16.48 1.36 -4.05
N ARG A 58 -16.61 1.70 -2.76
CA ARG A 58 -16.26 3.03 -2.24
C ARG A 58 -14.75 3.30 -2.31
N SER A 59 -13.92 2.30 -2.03
CA SER A 59 -12.46 2.41 -2.16
C SER A 59 -12.07 2.73 -3.60
N THR A 60 -12.64 1.99 -4.56
CA THR A 60 -12.40 2.20 -5.98
C THR A 60 -12.82 3.61 -6.41
N ASN A 61 -14.02 4.05 -6.01
CA ASN A 61 -14.47 5.40 -6.31
C ASN A 61 -13.53 6.47 -5.75
N LEU A 62 -13.10 6.33 -4.48
CA LEU A 62 -12.14 7.25 -3.88
C LEU A 62 -10.81 7.28 -4.64
N VAL A 63 -10.27 6.13 -5.02
CA VAL A 63 -8.99 6.05 -5.75
C VAL A 63 -9.08 6.69 -7.13
N HIS A 64 -10.26 6.67 -7.76
CA HIS A 64 -10.47 7.31 -9.06
C HIS A 64 -10.73 8.82 -8.96
N ASP A 65 -11.40 9.28 -7.91
CA ASP A 65 -11.93 10.65 -7.83
C ASP A 65 -11.19 11.54 -6.82
N ASP A 66 -10.54 10.97 -5.78
CA ASP A 66 -9.83 11.73 -4.75
C ASP A 66 -8.32 11.61 -4.91
N PRO A 67 -7.60 12.73 -5.18
CA PRO A 67 -6.15 12.72 -5.39
C PRO A 67 -5.35 12.25 -4.16
N ASN A 68 -5.86 12.44 -2.94
CA ASN A 68 -5.18 11.96 -1.74
C ASN A 68 -5.30 10.43 -1.66
N ALA A 69 -6.47 9.87 -1.95
CA ALA A 69 -6.68 8.42 -1.96
C ALA A 69 -5.83 7.75 -3.05
N ALA A 70 -5.83 8.30 -4.28
CA ALA A 70 -4.97 7.83 -5.37
C ALA A 70 -3.49 7.87 -4.99
N GLY A 71 -3.03 9.01 -4.46
CA GLY A 71 -1.64 9.21 -4.05
C GLY A 71 -1.19 8.25 -2.94
N ILE A 72 -2.08 7.89 -2.02
CA ILE A 72 -1.80 6.89 -0.98
C ILE A 72 -1.54 5.52 -1.62
N ILE A 73 -2.46 5.04 -2.47
CA ILE A 73 -2.32 3.72 -3.12
C ILE A 73 -1.06 3.66 -3.99
N ASP A 74 -0.78 4.72 -4.77
CA ASP A 74 0.42 4.80 -5.60
C ASP A 74 1.70 4.84 -4.76
N THR A 75 1.69 5.52 -3.62
CA THR A 75 2.84 5.55 -2.70
C THR A 75 3.13 4.17 -2.14
N PHE A 76 2.10 3.41 -1.73
CA PHE A 76 2.27 2.02 -1.29
C PHE A 76 2.85 1.15 -2.41
N ALA A 77 2.26 1.15 -3.59
CA ALA A 77 2.71 0.33 -4.72
C ALA A 77 4.16 0.66 -5.12
N THR A 78 4.47 1.95 -5.26
CA THR A 78 5.82 2.40 -5.67
C THR A 78 6.88 2.11 -4.61
N THR A 79 6.57 2.28 -3.32
CA THR A 79 7.56 2.09 -2.26
C THR A 79 7.79 0.62 -1.93
N ILE A 80 6.76 -0.22 -2.00
CA ILE A 80 6.86 -1.65 -1.67
C ILE A 80 7.50 -2.43 -2.81
N THR A 81 6.92 -2.37 -3.99
CA THR A 81 7.37 -3.15 -5.15
C THR A 81 8.17 -2.33 -6.17
N GLY A 82 7.83 -1.05 -6.35
CA GLY A 82 8.49 -0.20 -7.35
C GLY A 82 8.46 -0.81 -8.74
N ALA A 83 9.62 -1.00 -9.32
CA ALA A 83 9.82 -1.66 -10.63
C ALA A 83 9.80 -3.21 -10.54
N GLY A 84 9.54 -3.77 -9.37
CA GLY A 84 9.51 -5.20 -9.10
C GLY A 84 10.56 -5.66 -8.10
N LEU A 85 10.19 -6.65 -7.28
CA LEU A 85 11.09 -7.35 -6.39
C LEU A 85 11.85 -8.42 -7.20
N ARG A 86 13.12 -8.60 -6.90
CA ARG A 86 13.98 -9.59 -7.55
C ARG A 86 14.37 -10.68 -6.56
N PRO A 87 14.43 -11.97 -6.99
CA PRO A 87 14.92 -13.03 -6.13
C PRO A 87 16.46 -12.99 -6.07
N ILE A 88 16.98 -13.12 -4.86
CA ILE A 88 18.36 -13.49 -4.61
C ILE A 88 18.33 -14.93 -4.11
N PRO A 89 18.74 -15.94 -4.93
CA PRO A 89 18.79 -17.31 -4.49
C PRO A 89 19.71 -17.45 -3.28
N THR A 90 19.27 -18.27 -2.31
CA THR A 90 19.99 -18.49 -1.05
C THR A 90 20.10 -19.99 -0.77
N LEU A 91 20.93 -20.68 -1.58
CA LEU A 91 21.13 -22.10 -1.42
C LEU A 91 22.03 -22.40 -0.22
N ASN A 92 21.67 -23.41 0.55
CA ASN A 92 22.53 -23.91 1.61
C ASN A 92 23.26 -25.18 1.15
N PRO A 93 24.54 -25.07 0.74
CA PRO A 93 25.28 -26.22 0.18
C PRO A 93 25.43 -27.37 1.16
N ASP A 94 25.54 -27.10 2.47
CA ASP A 94 25.72 -28.13 3.49
C ASP A 94 24.46 -29.00 3.65
N ILE A 95 23.26 -28.37 3.61
CA ILE A 95 21.98 -29.10 3.69
C ILE A 95 21.69 -29.84 2.38
N LEU A 96 22.04 -29.26 1.26
CA LEU A 96 21.84 -29.86 -0.05
C LEU A 96 22.82 -31.00 -0.32
N GLY A 97 23.99 -31.00 0.32
CA GLY A 97 25.06 -31.97 0.09
C GLY A 97 25.81 -31.70 -1.22
N ILE A 98 25.95 -30.44 -1.62
CA ILE A 98 26.64 -30.01 -2.85
C ILE A 98 27.86 -29.14 -2.50
N SER A 99 28.77 -28.96 -3.44
CA SER A 99 29.89 -28.04 -3.26
C SER A 99 29.44 -26.58 -3.31
N LYS A 100 30.21 -25.68 -2.68
CA LYS A 100 29.95 -24.23 -2.73
C LYS A 100 29.97 -23.69 -4.17
N ASP A 101 30.86 -24.22 -5.00
CA ASP A 101 30.95 -23.79 -6.40
C ASP A 101 29.73 -24.25 -7.22
N GLN A 102 29.24 -25.45 -6.95
CA GLN A 102 27.98 -25.94 -7.55
C GLN A 102 26.78 -25.11 -7.09
N ALA A 103 26.70 -24.72 -5.82
CA ALA A 103 25.64 -23.83 -5.32
C ALA A 103 25.67 -22.48 -6.05
N ARG A 104 26.86 -21.86 -6.19
CA ARG A 104 27.03 -20.59 -6.95
C ARG A 104 26.61 -20.71 -8.41
N LEU A 105 26.97 -21.83 -9.06
CA LEU A 105 26.56 -22.09 -10.45
C LEU A 105 25.02 -22.12 -10.54
N ILE A 106 24.34 -22.90 -9.69
CA ILE A 106 22.89 -23.00 -9.68
C ILE A 106 22.25 -21.63 -9.40
N GLU A 107 22.77 -20.86 -8.45
CA GLU A 107 22.27 -19.50 -8.13
C GLU A 107 22.39 -18.55 -9.33
N SER A 108 23.49 -18.64 -10.07
CA SER A 108 23.71 -17.85 -11.30
C SER A 108 22.72 -18.26 -12.41
N GLU A 109 22.51 -19.56 -12.60
CA GLU A 109 21.52 -20.10 -13.56
C GLU A 109 20.11 -19.62 -13.20
N GLN A 110 19.73 -19.69 -11.93
CA GLN A 110 18.41 -19.24 -11.44
C GLN A 110 18.18 -17.74 -11.69
N LYS A 111 19.17 -16.90 -11.45
CA LYS A 111 19.11 -15.46 -11.77
C LYS A 111 18.92 -15.22 -13.25
N SER A 112 19.67 -15.95 -14.09
CA SER A 112 19.56 -15.84 -15.55
C SER A 112 18.17 -16.25 -16.05
N ILE A 113 17.63 -17.37 -15.54
CA ILE A 113 16.31 -17.89 -15.87
C ILE A 113 15.21 -16.86 -15.50
N TYR A 114 15.28 -16.30 -14.31
CA TYR A 114 14.30 -15.30 -13.87
C TYR A 114 14.36 -14.03 -14.73
N LYS A 115 15.55 -13.57 -15.09
CA LYS A 115 15.77 -12.42 -15.97
C LYS A 115 15.22 -12.65 -17.37
N GLU A 116 15.42 -13.87 -17.92
CA GLU A 116 14.92 -14.27 -19.24
C GLU A 116 13.39 -14.37 -19.28
N TRP A 117 12.79 -14.90 -18.20
CA TRP A 117 11.34 -15.08 -18.08
C TRP A 117 10.57 -13.79 -17.85
N GLY A 118 11.11 -12.88 -17.04
CA GLY A 118 10.43 -11.68 -16.54
C GLY A 118 9.71 -10.83 -17.59
N PRO A 119 10.31 -10.56 -18.77
CA PRO A 119 9.66 -9.81 -19.86
C PRO A 119 8.41 -10.47 -20.43
N SER A 120 8.29 -11.80 -20.33
CA SER A 120 7.18 -12.59 -20.87
C SER A 120 6.31 -13.23 -19.80
N ALA A 121 6.29 -12.68 -18.60
CA ALA A 121 5.55 -13.23 -17.46
C ALA A 121 4.02 -13.12 -17.60
N ASP A 122 3.52 -12.10 -18.30
CA ASP A 122 2.08 -11.92 -18.53
C ASP A 122 1.53 -12.88 -19.57
N ALA A 123 0.41 -13.52 -19.28
CA ALA A 123 -0.30 -14.36 -20.25
C ALA A 123 -0.90 -13.55 -21.40
N GLY A 124 -1.18 -12.27 -21.19
CA GLY A 124 -1.67 -11.34 -22.20
C GLY A 124 -0.58 -10.58 -22.94
N GLU A 125 0.70 -10.82 -22.65
CA GLU A 125 1.88 -10.21 -23.28
C GLU A 125 1.91 -8.67 -23.23
N ARG A 126 1.33 -8.09 -22.19
CA ARG A 126 1.24 -6.63 -22.01
C ARG A 126 2.12 -6.10 -20.90
N MET A 127 2.50 -6.96 -19.94
CA MET A 127 3.21 -6.55 -18.73
C MET A 127 4.39 -7.45 -18.46
N THR A 128 5.45 -6.86 -17.96
CA THR A 128 6.57 -7.57 -17.35
C THR A 128 6.21 -8.08 -15.96
N ASP A 129 7.01 -9.00 -15.40
CA ASP A 129 6.78 -9.47 -14.03
C ASP A 129 6.81 -8.33 -12.99
N GLY A 130 7.68 -7.34 -13.16
CA GLY A 130 7.72 -6.16 -12.29
C GLY A 130 6.44 -5.35 -12.33
N GLU A 131 5.86 -5.14 -13.51
CA GLU A 131 4.58 -4.44 -13.68
C GLU A 131 3.40 -5.24 -13.11
N ILE A 132 3.42 -6.57 -13.26
CA ILE A 132 2.45 -7.48 -12.61
C ILE A 132 2.52 -7.33 -11.09
N GLN A 133 3.71 -7.35 -10.51
CA GLN A 133 3.92 -7.17 -9.06
C GLN A 133 3.41 -5.81 -8.59
N HIS A 134 3.70 -4.74 -9.33
CA HIS A 134 3.24 -3.39 -9.04
C HIS A 134 1.70 -3.32 -9.06
N LEU A 135 1.06 -3.83 -10.11
CA LEU A 135 -0.39 -3.89 -10.24
C LEU A 135 -1.03 -4.71 -9.10
N LYS A 136 -0.45 -5.86 -8.75
CA LYS A 136 -0.92 -6.68 -7.63
C LYS A 136 -0.83 -5.96 -6.30
N THR A 137 0.26 -5.24 -6.08
CA THR A 137 0.44 -4.44 -4.85
C THR A 137 -0.57 -3.31 -4.81
N ARG A 138 -0.82 -2.62 -5.92
CA ARG A 138 -1.88 -1.63 -6.02
C ARG A 138 -3.24 -2.23 -5.66
N ASN A 139 -3.61 -3.36 -6.27
CA ASN A 139 -4.86 -4.07 -5.99
C ASN A 139 -5.00 -4.49 -4.53
N LEU A 140 -3.90 -4.96 -3.92
CA LEU A 140 -3.88 -5.36 -2.51
C LEU A 140 -4.31 -4.22 -1.57
N PHE A 141 -3.91 -2.99 -1.85
CA PHE A 141 -4.25 -1.84 -1.01
C PHE A 141 -5.57 -1.18 -1.42
N GLU A 142 -5.89 -1.16 -2.72
CA GLU A 142 -7.13 -0.56 -3.24
C GLU A 142 -8.36 -1.43 -2.93
N PHE A 143 -8.29 -2.74 -3.22
CA PHE A 143 -9.40 -3.69 -3.03
C PHE A 143 -9.29 -4.48 -1.71
N GLY A 144 -8.13 -4.41 -1.03
CA GLY A 144 -7.82 -5.22 0.15
C GLY A 144 -7.21 -6.57 -0.17
N GLU A 145 -7.16 -6.95 -1.44
CA GLU A 145 -6.67 -8.23 -1.91
C GLU A 145 -6.17 -8.16 -3.35
N SER A 146 -5.32 -9.10 -3.73
CA SER A 146 -4.91 -9.30 -5.12
C SER A 146 -5.16 -10.73 -5.56
N LEU A 147 -5.49 -10.92 -6.84
CA LEU A 147 -5.83 -12.21 -7.41
C LEU A 147 -5.06 -12.42 -8.71
N GLU A 148 -4.34 -13.52 -8.82
CA GLU A 148 -3.55 -13.87 -9.99
C GLU A 148 -3.78 -15.34 -10.34
N ILE A 149 -3.99 -15.65 -11.61
CA ILE A 149 -4.12 -17.02 -12.11
C ILE A 149 -2.87 -17.40 -12.85
N ILE A 150 -2.31 -18.56 -12.54
CA ILE A 150 -1.13 -19.11 -13.16
C ILE A 150 -1.52 -20.06 -14.28
N TYR A 151 -0.87 -19.91 -15.42
CA TYR A 151 -1.01 -20.75 -16.61
C TYR A 151 0.33 -21.36 -17.00
N MET A 152 0.26 -22.52 -17.67
CA MET A 152 1.37 -23.13 -18.37
C MET A 152 1.03 -23.14 -19.87
N LEU A 153 1.47 -22.10 -20.56
CA LEU A 153 1.16 -21.89 -21.98
C LEU A 153 2.05 -22.77 -22.86
N LYS A 154 1.48 -23.33 -23.90
CA LYS A 154 2.20 -24.11 -24.91
C LYS A 154 2.48 -23.20 -26.13
N ASP A 155 3.33 -22.22 -25.95
CA ASP A 155 3.71 -21.26 -26.97
C ASP A 155 5.20 -21.39 -27.26
N PRO A 156 5.60 -21.76 -28.49
CA PRO A 156 7.01 -21.95 -28.84
C PRO A 156 7.81 -20.64 -28.90
N THR A 157 7.13 -19.49 -28.94
CA THR A 157 7.81 -18.17 -28.97
C THR A 157 8.25 -17.73 -27.58
N ARG A 158 7.71 -18.34 -26.51
CA ARG A 158 8.04 -18.02 -25.13
C ARG A 158 9.21 -18.86 -24.63
N ALA A 159 10.14 -18.23 -23.94
CA ALA A 159 11.26 -18.92 -23.31
C ALA A 159 10.76 -19.96 -22.27
N TYR A 160 9.72 -19.62 -21.53
CA TYR A 160 9.06 -20.49 -20.55
C TYR A 160 7.55 -20.43 -20.73
N GLY A 161 6.89 -21.56 -20.48
CA GLY A 161 5.42 -21.66 -20.56
C GLY A 161 4.71 -21.08 -19.34
N LEU A 162 5.43 -20.89 -18.23
CA LEU A 162 4.88 -20.25 -17.04
C LEU A 162 4.47 -18.82 -17.37
N ALA A 163 3.19 -18.52 -17.18
CA ALA A 163 2.64 -17.20 -17.38
C ALA A 163 1.55 -16.93 -16.33
N SER A 164 1.27 -15.69 -16.06
CA SER A 164 0.25 -15.30 -15.11
C SER A 164 -0.69 -14.24 -15.66
N MET A 165 -1.87 -14.14 -15.07
CA MET A 165 -2.86 -13.12 -15.40
C MET A 165 -3.46 -12.56 -14.12
N VAL A 166 -3.31 -11.26 -13.92
CA VAL A 166 -3.95 -10.55 -12.80
C VAL A 166 -5.43 -10.40 -13.10
N ILE A 167 -6.26 -10.77 -12.14
CA ILE A 167 -7.72 -10.71 -12.21
C ILE A 167 -8.23 -9.63 -11.27
N ASP A 168 -9.26 -8.90 -11.70
CA ASP A 168 -9.98 -7.96 -10.83
C ASP A 168 -10.60 -8.73 -9.66
N PRO A 169 -10.21 -8.44 -8.40
CA PRO A 169 -10.71 -9.16 -7.23
C PRO A 169 -12.24 -9.05 -7.05
N ARG A 170 -12.89 -8.04 -7.63
CA ARG A 170 -14.36 -7.88 -7.60
C ARG A 170 -15.09 -8.97 -8.39
N ARG A 171 -14.38 -9.70 -9.26
CA ARG A 171 -14.91 -10.86 -9.98
C ARG A 171 -14.95 -12.13 -9.15
N LEU A 172 -14.26 -12.18 -8.01
CA LEU A 172 -14.30 -13.31 -7.08
C LEU A 172 -15.56 -13.18 -6.21
N LYS A 173 -16.58 -13.98 -6.52
CA LYS A 173 -17.90 -13.94 -5.86
C LYS A 173 -18.48 -15.35 -5.76
N THR A 174 -19.40 -15.54 -4.82
CA THR A 174 -20.18 -16.78 -4.75
C THR A 174 -21.31 -16.73 -5.78
N PRO A 175 -21.40 -17.71 -6.70
CA PRO A 175 -22.57 -17.85 -7.58
C PRO A 175 -23.85 -17.98 -6.76
N THR A 176 -24.95 -17.37 -7.22
CA THR A 176 -26.24 -17.39 -6.52
C THR A 176 -26.72 -18.81 -6.22
N ASP A 177 -26.53 -19.73 -7.17
CA ASP A 177 -26.94 -21.14 -7.06
C ASP A 177 -26.14 -21.91 -5.99
N LEU A 178 -25.01 -21.37 -5.52
CA LEU A 178 -24.11 -21.99 -4.56
C LEU A 178 -24.11 -21.27 -3.20
N MET A 179 -24.92 -20.24 -3.00
CA MET A 179 -24.95 -19.47 -1.75
C MET A 179 -25.39 -20.28 -0.52
N SER A 180 -26.10 -21.42 -0.73
CA SER A 180 -26.53 -22.31 0.34
C SER A 180 -25.44 -23.28 0.81
N LYS A 181 -24.26 -23.29 0.18
CA LYS A 181 -23.17 -24.18 0.53
C LYS A 181 -22.28 -23.55 1.61
N ASP A 182 -22.23 -24.15 2.79
CA ASP A 182 -21.46 -23.66 3.93
C ASP A 182 -19.94 -23.64 3.70
N ASN A 183 -19.45 -24.46 2.76
CA ASN A 183 -18.03 -24.52 2.42
C ASN A 183 -17.59 -23.50 1.37
N ILE A 184 -18.48 -22.61 0.90
CA ILE A 184 -18.15 -21.52 -0.04
C ILE A 184 -18.37 -20.20 0.67
N LYS A 185 -17.26 -19.47 0.94
CA LYS A 185 -17.26 -18.19 1.62
C LYS A 185 -16.79 -17.12 0.66
N ASP A 186 -17.70 -16.23 0.25
CA ASP A 186 -17.43 -15.07 -0.61
C ASP A 186 -16.58 -15.41 -1.86
N GLY A 187 -16.99 -16.50 -2.57
CA GLY A 187 -16.33 -16.98 -3.78
C GLY A 187 -15.17 -17.96 -3.57
N VAL A 188 -14.76 -18.20 -2.34
CA VAL A 188 -13.69 -19.14 -1.99
C VAL A 188 -14.29 -20.43 -1.44
N GLU A 189 -14.01 -21.54 -2.10
CA GLU A 189 -14.36 -22.86 -1.60
C GLU A 189 -13.27 -23.34 -0.64
N ILE A 190 -13.64 -23.68 0.60
CA ILE A 190 -12.73 -24.03 1.68
C ILE A 190 -12.83 -25.50 2.07
N GLY A 191 -11.69 -26.08 2.43
CA GLY A 191 -11.59 -27.42 3.00
C GLY A 191 -11.80 -27.44 4.51
N LYS A 192 -11.67 -28.62 5.09
CA LYS A 192 -11.93 -28.90 6.51
C LYS A 192 -11.20 -27.95 7.49
N TYR A 193 -9.99 -27.49 7.15
CA TYR A 193 -9.16 -26.63 7.99
C TYR A 193 -9.09 -25.18 7.48
N GLY A 194 -10.07 -24.75 6.66
CA GLY A 194 -10.10 -23.40 6.12
C GLY A 194 -9.16 -23.15 4.93
N ALA A 195 -8.41 -24.17 4.48
CA ALA A 195 -7.55 -24.03 3.31
C ALA A 195 -8.39 -23.86 2.02
N PRO A 196 -8.03 -22.95 1.11
CA PRO A 196 -8.75 -22.78 -0.15
C PRO A 196 -8.57 -24.01 -1.04
N VAL A 197 -9.69 -24.51 -1.56
CA VAL A 197 -9.80 -25.66 -2.49
C VAL A 197 -10.03 -25.17 -3.91
N ALA A 198 -10.88 -24.16 -4.08
CA ALA A 198 -11.16 -23.55 -5.38
C ALA A 198 -11.67 -22.09 -5.22
N TYR A 199 -11.66 -21.38 -6.33
CA TYR A 199 -12.11 -20.01 -6.46
C TYR A 199 -13.15 -19.89 -7.57
N TYR A 200 -14.26 -19.20 -7.29
CA TYR A 200 -15.32 -18.93 -8.28
C TYR A 200 -15.15 -17.52 -8.85
N ILE A 201 -14.64 -17.45 -10.07
CA ILE A 201 -14.31 -16.20 -10.73
C ILE A 201 -15.32 -15.92 -11.84
N GLN A 202 -16.02 -14.82 -11.76
CA GLN A 202 -16.98 -14.36 -12.76
C GLN A 202 -16.30 -14.09 -14.10
N LYS A 203 -16.90 -14.53 -15.22
CA LYS A 203 -16.38 -14.26 -16.57
C LYS A 203 -16.37 -12.76 -16.84
N ALA A 204 -15.37 -12.28 -17.57
CA ALA A 204 -15.27 -10.87 -17.93
C ALA A 204 -16.46 -10.43 -18.77
N GLY A 205 -16.94 -9.19 -18.54
CA GLY A 205 -18.05 -8.61 -19.28
C GLY A 205 -19.43 -9.21 -18.97
N ASN A 206 -19.53 -10.12 -18.01
CA ASN A 206 -20.79 -10.73 -17.61
C ASN A 206 -21.19 -10.28 -16.21
N TYR A 207 -22.39 -9.73 -16.05
CA TYR A 207 -22.92 -9.23 -14.79
C TYR A 207 -23.89 -10.20 -14.10
N SER A 208 -24.27 -11.30 -14.77
CA SER A 208 -25.16 -12.31 -14.19
C SER A 208 -24.44 -13.09 -13.08
N THR A 209 -25.13 -13.36 -11.99
CA THR A 209 -24.62 -14.10 -10.82
C THR A 209 -24.94 -15.58 -10.85
N SER A 210 -25.54 -16.11 -11.94
CA SER A 210 -25.78 -17.54 -12.16
C SER A 210 -24.47 -18.31 -12.31
N ALA A 211 -24.41 -19.53 -11.82
CA ALA A 211 -23.18 -20.36 -11.78
C ALA A 211 -22.54 -20.57 -13.18
N GLU A 212 -23.33 -20.60 -14.25
CA GLU A 212 -22.84 -20.75 -15.64
C GLU A 212 -21.91 -19.61 -16.07
N ASN A 213 -22.00 -18.44 -15.42
CA ASN A 213 -21.20 -17.26 -15.69
C ASN A 213 -19.91 -17.20 -14.84
N PHE A 214 -19.63 -18.23 -14.10
CA PHE A 214 -18.43 -18.37 -13.31
C PHE A 214 -17.54 -19.49 -13.85
N VAL A 215 -16.25 -19.34 -13.63
CA VAL A 215 -15.27 -20.40 -13.81
C VAL A 215 -14.77 -20.80 -12.43
N ARG A 216 -14.83 -22.10 -12.13
CA ARG A 216 -14.27 -22.66 -10.91
C ARG A 216 -12.79 -22.98 -11.18
N PHE A 217 -11.89 -22.23 -10.59
CA PHE A 217 -10.45 -22.49 -10.63
C PHE A 217 -10.04 -23.27 -9.38
N PRO A 218 -9.42 -24.43 -9.50
CA PRO A 218 -8.85 -25.13 -8.33
C PRO A 218 -7.72 -24.26 -7.75
N ALA A 219 -7.58 -24.24 -6.43
CA ALA A 219 -6.51 -23.54 -5.76
C ALA A 219 -5.13 -24.09 -6.15
N LYS A 220 -5.07 -25.41 -6.38
CA LYS A 220 -3.86 -26.13 -6.78
C LYS A 220 -4.17 -27.17 -7.87
N ILE A 221 -3.20 -27.41 -8.73
CA ILE A 221 -3.15 -28.55 -9.65
C ILE A 221 -1.92 -29.37 -9.27
N GLY A 222 -2.14 -30.54 -8.66
CA GLY A 222 -1.06 -31.30 -8.02
C GLY A 222 -0.44 -30.49 -6.87
N HIS A 223 0.87 -30.28 -6.89
CA HIS A 223 1.59 -29.48 -5.90
C HIS A 223 1.69 -27.98 -6.28
N ARG A 224 1.40 -27.62 -7.53
CA ARG A 224 1.49 -26.25 -8.03
C ARG A 224 0.24 -25.44 -7.66
N ARG A 225 0.43 -24.21 -7.20
CA ARG A 225 -0.67 -23.27 -7.02
C ARG A 225 -1.16 -22.76 -8.37
N GLN A 226 -2.47 -22.87 -8.65
CA GLN A 226 -3.07 -22.29 -9.84
C GLN A 226 -3.56 -20.87 -9.58
N VAL A 227 -4.02 -20.59 -8.37
CA VAL A 227 -4.50 -19.26 -7.98
C VAL A 227 -3.63 -18.75 -6.84
N LEU A 228 -3.06 -17.56 -7.05
CA LEU A 228 -2.39 -16.79 -6.03
C LEU A 228 -3.37 -15.71 -5.56
N HIS A 229 -3.91 -15.90 -4.37
CA HIS A 229 -4.81 -14.97 -3.71
C HIS A 229 -4.12 -14.41 -2.47
N ASP A 230 -3.80 -13.13 -2.53
CA ASP A 230 -3.09 -12.42 -1.47
C ASP A 230 -3.98 -11.37 -0.82
N PHE A 231 -4.05 -11.37 0.51
CA PHE A 231 -4.76 -10.37 1.31
C PHE A 231 -4.17 -10.30 2.72
N ILE A 232 -4.39 -9.20 3.42
CA ILE A 232 -3.92 -8.99 4.78
C ILE A 232 -5.04 -9.40 5.74
N SER A 233 -4.85 -10.53 6.43
CA SER A 233 -5.80 -10.97 7.46
C SER A 233 -5.72 -10.05 8.67
N LYS A 234 -6.87 -9.50 9.08
CA LYS A 234 -7.04 -8.71 10.30
C LYS A 234 -7.71 -9.54 11.40
N ASP A 235 -8.53 -10.50 10.98
CA ASP A 235 -9.25 -11.41 11.87
C ASP A 235 -8.88 -12.88 11.59
N PRO A 236 -8.93 -13.76 12.61
CA PRO A 236 -8.85 -15.20 12.39
C PRO A 236 -9.96 -15.66 11.43
N GLU A 237 -9.67 -16.70 10.62
CA GLU A 237 -10.61 -17.27 9.65
C GLU A 237 -11.11 -16.34 8.54
N GLN A 238 -10.52 -15.16 8.40
CA GLN A 238 -10.83 -14.25 7.30
C GLN A 238 -10.40 -14.86 5.96
N MET A 239 -11.31 -14.87 4.97
CA MET A 239 -11.07 -15.45 3.64
C MET A 239 -10.83 -14.40 2.56
N ARG A 240 -11.18 -13.15 2.82
CA ARG A 240 -11.07 -12.02 1.89
C ARG A 240 -10.52 -10.80 2.62
N GLY A 241 -9.81 -9.95 1.89
CA GLY A 241 -9.22 -8.73 2.45
C GLY A 241 -10.16 -7.51 2.43
N ASP A 242 -9.79 -6.49 3.21
CA ASP A 242 -10.43 -5.18 3.21
C ASP A 242 -9.46 -4.10 2.73
N PRO A 243 -9.95 -3.13 1.92
CA PRO A 243 -9.16 -1.99 1.48
C PRO A 243 -8.45 -1.26 2.61
N ILE A 244 -7.25 -0.76 2.35
CA ILE A 244 -6.50 0.01 3.36
C ILE A 244 -7.22 1.31 3.72
N LEU A 245 -7.99 1.87 2.79
CA LEU A 245 -8.76 3.11 2.97
C LEU A 245 -10.04 2.92 3.81
N ALA A 246 -10.45 1.66 4.09
CA ALA A 246 -11.73 1.34 4.74
C ALA A 246 -11.96 2.12 6.03
N THR A 247 -10.96 2.21 6.90
CA THR A 247 -11.04 2.92 8.19
C THR A 247 -11.13 4.44 8.04
N GLY A 248 -10.61 4.98 6.93
CA GLY A 248 -10.54 6.41 6.64
C GLY A 248 -11.67 6.94 5.75
N MET A 249 -12.51 6.09 5.14
CA MET A 249 -13.47 6.49 4.09
C MET A 249 -14.38 7.65 4.50
N ARG A 250 -14.86 7.67 5.75
CA ARG A 250 -15.69 8.77 6.26
C ARG A 250 -14.94 10.09 6.31
N PHE A 251 -13.64 10.06 6.64
CA PHE A 251 -12.81 11.26 6.68
C PHE A 251 -12.53 11.80 5.29
N PHE A 252 -12.30 10.94 4.30
CA PHE A 252 -12.16 11.35 2.90
C PHE A 252 -13.43 12.07 2.42
N ARG A 253 -14.60 11.47 2.65
CA ARG A 253 -15.88 12.06 2.25
C ARG A 253 -16.12 13.42 2.91
N ASN A 254 -15.96 13.48 4.24
CA ASN A 254 -16.14 14.73 4.99
C ASN A 254 -15.13 15.80 4.55
N PHE A 255 -13.91 15.41 4.21
CA PHE A 255 -12.87 16.33 3.73
C PHE A 255 -13.21 16.88 2.35
N ALA A 256 -13.68 16.05 1.43
CA ALA A 256 -14.12 16.48 0.11
C ALA A 256 -15.33 17.44 0.21
N ASP A 257 -16.33 17.12 1.04
CA ASP A 257 -17.50 17.98 1.27
C ASP A 257 -17.11 19.32 1.92
N LEU A 258 -16.13 19.31 2.84
CA LEU A 258 -15.59 20.53 3.44
C LEU A 258 -14.89 21.43 2.42
N LEU A 259 -13.99 20.85 1.61
CA LEU A 259 -13.29 21.61 0.56
C LEU A 259 -14.27 22.19 -0.47
N GLY A 260 -15.27 21.40 -0.89
CA GLY A 260 -16.31 21.85 -1.81
C GLY A 260 -17.12 23.01 -1.24
N SER A 261 -17.45 22.94 0.03
CA SER A 261 -18.19 24.00 0.74
C SER A 261 -17.37 25.30 0.87
N GLU A 262 -16.07 25.19 1.20
CA GLU A 262 -15.17 26.34 1.27
C GLU A 262 -14.93 26.96 -0.10
N LEU A 263 -14.74 26.15 -1.15
CA LEU A 263 -14.60 26.63 -2.51
C LEU A 263 -15.86 27.38 -2.97
N THR A 264 -17.03 26.79 -2.73
CA THR A 264 -18.33 27.43 -3.05
C THR A 264 -18.49 28.75 -2.28
N SER A 265 -18.18 28.76 -0.98
CA SER A 265 -18.22 29.96 -0.17
C SER A 265 -17.27 31.05 -0.70
N GLY A 266 -16.04 30.67 -1.13
CA GLY A 266 -15.09 31.56 -1.75
C GLY A 266 -15.62 32.17 -3.06
N VAL A 267 -16.20 31.35 -3.93
CA VAL A 267 -16.80 31.81 -5.21
C VAL A 267 -17.97 32.76 -4.95
N VAL A 268 -18.91 32.39 -4.05
CA VAL A 268 -20.03 33.26 -3.68
C VAL A 268 -19.54 34.57 -3.09
N SER A 269 -18.55 34.51 -2.18
CA SER A 269 -17.97 35.70 -1.55
C SER A 269 -17.28 36.63 -2.54
N ALA A 270 -16.64 36.06 -3.57
CA ALA A 270 -16.02 36.84 -4.65
C ALA A 270 -17.07 37.47 -5.59
N ALA A 271 -18.25 36.85 -5.70
CA ALA A 271 -19.35 37.35 -6.52
C ALA A 271 -20.21 38.42 -5.82
N ILE A 272 -20.32 38.37 -4.47
CA ILE A 272 -21.13 39.31 -3.68
C ILE A 272 -20.20 40.32 -3.02
N GLY A 273 -19.92 41.40 -3.73
CA GLY A 273 -19.04 42.48 -3.23
C GLY A 273 -19.70 43.43 -2.24
N LEU A 274 -21.00 43.63 -2.29
CA LEU A 274 -21.69 44.66 -1.50
C LEU A 274 -23.14 44.29 -1.26
N PHE A 275 -23.60 44.33 -0.01
CA PHE A 275 -25.02 44.28 0.37
C PHE A 275 -25.44 45.66 0.86
N VAL A 276 -26.47 46.25 0.26
CA VAL A 276 -26.97 47.55 0.67
C VAL A 276 -28.26 47.36 1.45
N GLU A 277 -28.24 47.68 2.72
CA GLU A 277 -29.43 47.79 3.56
C GLU A 277 -30.12 49.12 3.32
N SER A 278 -31.34 49.07 2.76
CA SER A 278 -32.20 50.25 2.67
C SER A 278 -33.10 50.32 3.87
N GLY A 279 -32.92 51.37 4.66
CA GLY A 279 -33.88 51.77 5.70
C GLY A 279 -35.14 52.37 5.06
N ALA A 280 -35.95 51.52 4.41
CA ALA A 280 -37.24 51.97 3.95
C ALA A 280 -38.14 52.30 5.16
N ASP A 281 -38.57 53.52 5.27
CA ASP A 281 -39.69 53.87 6.14
C ASP A 281 -40.85 52.95 5.83
N SER A 282 -41.25 52.16 6.82
CA SER A 282 -42.31 51.17 6.71
C SER A 282 -43.64 51.73 6.22
N TYR A 283 -43.75 53.04 6.21
CA TYR A 283 -44.91 53.77 5.73
C TYR A 283 -44.97 53.91 4.21
N GLN A 284 -43.84 54.13 3.50
CA GLN A 284 -43.81 54.19 2.05
C GLN A 284 -43.92 52.80 1.38
N THR A 285 -43.36 51.77 2.02
CA THR A 285 -43.54 50.38 1.54
C THR A 285 -44.98 49.92 1.63
N ALA A 286 -45.69 50.31 2.72
CA ALA A 286 -47.14 49.99 2.84
C ALA A 286 -48.00 50.77 1.86
N GLN A 287 -47.68 52.01 1.47
CA GLN A 287 -48.40 52.74 0.47
C GLN A 287 -48.18 52.15 -0.94
N ASN A 288 -46.98 51.76 -1.32
CA ASN A 288 -46.68 51.14 -2.60
C ASN A 288 -47.29 49.73 -2.76
N LEU A 289 -47.57 49.07 -1.67
CA LEU A 289 -48.32 47.79 -1.66
C LEU A 289 -49.84 47.97 -1.85
N LEU A 290 -50.37 49.15 -1.64
CA LEU A 290 -51.77 49.47 -1.74
C LEU A 290 -52.15 50.18 -3.04
N ASP A 291 -51.16 50.59 -3.86
CA ASP A 291 -51.37 51.24 -5.18
C ASP A 291 -51.11 50.25 -6.32
N PRO A 292 -52.19 49.80 -7.02
CA PRO A 292 -52.08 48.86 -8.12
C PRO A 292 -51.41 49.42 -9.40
N GLU A 293 -51.20 50.74 -9.47
CA GLU A 293 -50.65 51.45 -10.64
C GLU A 293 -49.22 52.01 -10.40
N ALA A 294 -48.62 51.74 -9.22
CA ALA A 294 -47.21 52.10 -8.99
C ALA A 294 -46.34 51.31 -9.98
N ASP A 295 -45.71 52.13 -10.82
CA ASP A 295 -44.88 51.72 -11.98
C ASP A 295 -43.89 50.61 -11.62
N ARG A 296 -44.11 49.39 -12.10
CA ARG A 296 -43.27 48.21 -11.89
C ARG A 296 -41.96 48.25 -12.68
N GLN A 297 -41.59 49.42 -13.26
CA GLN A 297 -40.39 49.56 -14.10
C GLN A 297 -39.09 49.72 -13.33
N ASP A 298 -39.08 49.83 -11.98
CA ASP A 298 -37.87 50.09 -11.21
C ASP A 298 -37.43 48.88 -10.36
N ASP A 299 -38.05 47.69 -10.46
CA ASP A 299 -37.77 46.53 -9.61
C ASP A 299 -36.73 45.53 -10.16
N GLU A 300 -36.24 45.76 -11.35
CA GLU A 300 -35.14 44.95 -11.90
C GLU A 300 -33.78 45.65 -11.70
N ARG A 301 -33.32 45.77 -10.46
CA ARG A 301 -31.96 46.22 -10.17
C ARG A 301 -30.95 45.10 -10.23
N TRP A 302 -30.73 44.55 -11.41
CA TRP A 302 -29.54 43.76 -11.69
C TRP A 302 -28.39 44.74 -12.01
N GLN A 303 -27.61 45.11 -11.00
CA GLN A 303 -26.38 45.88 -11.22
C GLN A 303 -25.20 44.90 -11.27
N SER A 304 -24.50 44.85 -12.39
CA SER A 304 -23.17 44.22 -12.45
C SER A 304 -22.20 45.16 -11.77
N ILE A 305 -21.48 44.65 -10.79
CA ILE A 305 -20.40 45.41 -10.11
C ILE A 305 -19.09 45.07 -10.82
N ASP A 306 -18.51 46.01 -11.53
CA ASP A 306 -17.17 45.86 -12.10
C ASP A 306 -16.08 46.18 -11.04
N PRO A 307 -14.92 45.49 -11.09
CA PRO A 307 -13.83 45.76 -10.16
C PRO A 307 -13.37 47.24 -10.20
N GLY A 308 -13.50 47.92 -9.07
CA GLY A 308 -13.10 49.31 -8.90
C GLY A 308 -14.23 50.34 -9.08
N GLU A 309 -15.47 49.93 -9.27
CA GLU A 309 -16.62 50.80 -9.37
C GLU A 309 -16.99 51.43 -8.03
N ILE A 310 -17.23 52.77 -8.02
CA ILE A 310 -17.65 53.49 -6.82
C ILE A 310 -19.17 53.60 -6.84
N TRP A 311 -19.80 52.94 -5.87
CA TRP A 311 -21.26 52.92 -5.74
C TRP A 311 -21.75 54.10 -4.89
N TYR A 312 -22.68 54.90 -5.42
CA TYR A 312 -23.31 56.02 -4.72
C TYR A 312 -24.70 55.58 -4.24
N GLY A 313 -24.84 55.33 -2.90
CA GLY A 313 -26.11 54.98 -2.29
C GLY A 313 -27.04 56.20 -2.14
N LYS A 314 -28.36 55.96 -2.08
CA LYS A 314 -29.38 56.97 -1.74
C LYS A 314 -29.33 57.27 -0.22
N GLY A 315 -29.84 58.44 0.19
CA GLY A 315 -29.88 58.84 1.60
C GLY A 315 -30.65 57.77 2.43
N GLY A 316 -29.96 57.24 3.45
CA GLY A 316 -30.49 56.18 4.33
C GLY A 316 -29.99 54.76 4.02
N GLU A 317 -29.33 54.55 2.92
CA GLU A 317 -28.69 53.25 2.55
C GLU A 317 -27.35 53.09 3.27
N LYS A 318 -27.17 51.96 3.89
CA LYS A 318 -25.91 51.59 4.55
C LYS A 318 -25.26 50.43 3.77
N PRO A 319 -24.07 50.65 3.19
CA PRO A 319 -23.35 49.55 2.58
C PRO A 319 -22.76 48.63 3.65
N HIS A 320 -23.12 47.37 3.59
CA HIS A 320 -22.47 46.31 4.38
C HIS A 320 -21.54 45.55 3.44
N LEU A 321 -20.22 45.74 3.65
CA LEU A 321 -19.24 44.88 3.00
C LEU A 321 -19.36 43.50 3.57
N ILE A 322 -19.80 42.52 2.76
CA ILE A 322 -19.71 41.12 3.13
C ILE A 322 -18.26 40.73 2.89
N SER A 323 -17.43 40.96 3.92
CA SER A 323 -16.05 40.46 3.92
C SER A 323 -16.07 39.00 4.27
N PRO A 324 -15.72 38.10 3.38
CA PRO A 324 -15.63 36.68 3.73
C PRO A 324 -14.37 36.48 4.59
N ASP A 325 -14.56 36.24 5.88
CA ASP A 325 -13.50 35.75 6.78
C ASP A 325 -13.14 34.28 6.48
N ARG A 326 -13.26 33.85 5.22
CA ARG A 326 -13.01 32.46 4.79
C ARG A 326 -12.04 32.40 3.59
N PRO A 327 -11.10 31.41 3.64
CA PRO A 327 -10.83 30.46 4.71
C PRO A 327 -10.20 31.14 5.93
N GLY A 328 -10.80 30.91 7.11
CA GLY A 328 -10.27 31.45 8.37
C GLY A 328 -8.92 30.83 8.74
N THR A 329 -8.18 31.47 9.65
CA THR A 329 -6.85 31.00 10.13
C THR A 329 -6.86 29.60 10.75
N THR A 330 -8.03 29.08 11.12
CA THR A 330 -8.23 27.76 11.70
C THR A 330 -8.45 26.66 10.66
N PHE A 331 -8.64 26.99 9.38
CA PHE A 331 -8.94 26.03 8.32
C PHE A 331 -7.79 25.06 8.06
N ASP A 332 -6.55 25.56 7.86
CA ASP A 332 -5.37 24.72 7.63
C ASP A 332 -5.08 23.78 8.82
N PRO A 333 -5.03 24.21 10.09
CA PRO A 333 -4.89 23.29 11.22
C PRO A 333 -5.97 22.21 11.27
N PHE A 334 -7.23 22.55 10.96
CA PHE A 334 -8.33 21.60 10.96
C PHE A 334 -8.21 20.57 9.84
N THR A 335 -7.89 21.00 8.63
CA THR A 335 -7.65 20.07 7.49
C THR A 335 -6.47 19.13 7.78
N LYS A 336 -5.40 19.61 8.41
CA LYS A 336 -4.26 18.80 8.85
C LYS A 336 -4.67 17.73 9.87
N ILE A 337 -5.63 18.00 10.77
CA ILE A 337 -6.16 16.99 11.71
C ILE A 337 -6.87 15.86 10.95
N ILE A 338 -7.71 16.19 9.97
CA ILE A 338 -8.42 15.19 9.16
C ILE A 338 -7.43 14.32 8.39
N LYS A 339 -6.46 14.93 7.72
CA LYS A 339 -5.41 14.21 6.97
C LYS A 339 -4.55 13.33 7.88
N LYS A 340 -4.24 13.77 9.11
CA LYS A 340 -3.55 12.95 10.11
C LYS A 340 -4.37 11.73 10.53
N ALA A 341 -5.68 11.87 10.69
CA ALA A 341 -6.57 10.74 10.99
C ALA A 341 -6.61 9.72 9.83
N ILE A 342 -6.63 10.19 8.58
CA ILE A 342 -6.51 9.34 7.39
C ILE A 342 -5.17 8.59 7.41
N ALA A 343 -4.07 9.30 7.59
CA ALA A 343 -2.72 8.71 7.62
C ALA A 343 -2.58 7.66 8.72
N GLN A 344 -3.10 7.93 9.91
CA GLN A 344 -3.09 6.97 11.02
C GLN A 344 -3.78 5.65 10.67
N GLY A 345 -4.87 5.70 9.87
CA GLY A 345 -5.58 4.51 9.40
C GLY A 345 -4.74 3.61 8.48
N THR A 346 -3.71 4.15 7.84
CA THR A 346 -2.80 3.40 6.94
C THR A 346 -1.55 2.87 7.65
N GLY A 347 -1.27 3.31 8.87
CA GLY A 347 -0.04 2.97 9.60
C GLY A 347 1.23 3.68 9.11
N ILE A 348 1.10 4.69 8.25
CA ILE A 348 2.21 5.50 7.74
C ILE A 348 2.17 6.91 8.36
N PRO A 349 3.30 7.47 8.81
CA PRO A 349 3.35 8.83 9.33
C PRO A 349 2.81 9.85 8.33
N TYR A 350 2.02 10.80 8.81
CA TYR A 350 1.36 11.84 8.02
C TYR A 350 2.28 12.56 7.04
N ASN A 351 3.45 13.01 7.50
CA ASN A 351 4.38 13.80 6.69
C ASN A 351 4.93 13.02 5.49
N VAL A 352 5.11 11.70 5.64
CA VAL A 352 5.56 10.81 4.57
C VAL A 352 4.42 10.52 3.60
N LEU A 353 3.24 10.16 4.11
CA LEU A 353 2.11 9.75 3.30
C LEU A 353 1.52 10.90 2.48
N MET A 354 1.34 12.06 3.11
CA MET A 354 0.76 13.25 2.48
C MET A 354 1.82 14.14 1.82
N LYS A 355 3.10 13.75 1.89
CA LYS A 355 4.25 14.51 1.35
C LYS A 355 4.28 15.96 1.85
N ASP A 356 3.82 16.17 3.09
CA ASP A 356 3.78 17.47 3.75
C ASP A 356 5.03 17.65 4.61
N LEU A 357 5.95 18.49 4.14
CA LEU A 357 7.22 18.78 4.79
C LEU A 357 7.22 20.12 5.54
N ASP A 358 6.09 20.83 5.53
CA ASP A 358 5.97 22.13 6.17
C ASP A 358 6.16 22.03 7.69
N GLY A 359 7.08 22.85 8.24
CA GLY A 359 7.39 22.89 9.65
C GLY A 359 8.07 21.63 10.21
N VAL A 360 8.51 20.71 9.36
CA VAL A 360 9.15 19.45 9.81
C VAL A 360 10.67 19.64 9.89
N THR A 361 11.25 19.34 11.04
CA THR A 361 12.71 19.32 11.18
C THR A 361 13.32 18.13 10.45
N PHE A 362 14.56 18.27 9.98
CA PHE A 362 15.29 17.19 9.31
C PHE A 362 15.31 15.88 10.13
N ALA A 363 15.60 15.98 11.42
CA ALA A 363 15.60 14.81 12.33
C ALA A 363 14.20 14.19 12.47
N GLY A 364 13.16 15.02 12.53
CA GLY A 364 11.77 14.56 12.60
C GLY A 364 11.34 13.84 11.33
N PHE A 365 11.70 14.35 10.15
CA PHE A 365 11.41 13.70 8.88
C PHE A 365 12.15 12.37 8.74
N ARG A 366 13.42 12.32 9.12
CA ARG A 366 14.21 11.10 9.11
C ARG A 366 13.60 10.02 10.02
N ALA A 367 13.13 10.41 11.22
CA ALA A 367 12.43 9.48 12.13
C ALA A 367 11.12 8.96 11.51
N ALA A 368 10.33 9.84 10.89
CA ALA A 368 9.10 9.47 10.19
C ALA A 368 9.37 8.50 9.02
N MET A 369 10.40 8.75 8.23
CA MET A 369 10.83 7.84 7.15
C MET A 369 11.25 6.47 7.66
N LEU A 370 11.95 6.39 8.80
CA LEU A 370 12.33 5.12 9.43
C LEU A 370 11.11 4.31 9.87
N GLU A 371 10.12 4.98 10.45
CA GLU A 371 8.86 4.34 10.86
C GLU A 371 8.06 3.85 9.65
N ALA A 372 7.90 4.69 8.62
CA ALA A 372 7.25 4.30 7.37
C ALA A 372 7.93 3.08 6.73
N TRP A 373 9.28 3.07 6.72
CA TRP A 373 10.05 1.96 6.14
C TRP A 373 9.79 0.63 6.83
N ARG A 374 9.55 0.60 8.14
CA ARG A 374 9.18 -0.63 8.86
C ARG A 374 7.90 -1.23 8.32
N THR A 375 6.88 -0.39 8.09
CA THR A 375 5.60 -0.82 7.51
C THR A 375 5.78 -1.31 6.07
N TYR A 376 6.49 -0.57 5.23
CA TYR A 376 6.76 -0.98 3.85
C TYR A 376 7.58 -2.27 3.77
N SER A 377 8.60 -2.43 4.61
CA SER A 377 9.43 -3.64 4.66
C SER A 377 8.65 -4.87 5.08
N TYR A 378 7.73 -4.73 6.05
CA TYR A 378 6.82 -5.82 6.42
C TYR A 378 5.99 -6.29 5.23
N HIS A 379 5.36 -5.38 4.50
CA HIS A 379 4.57 -5.72 3.33
C HIS A 379 5.42 -6.32 2.20
N ARG A 380 6.62 -5.78 1.96
CA ARG A 380 7.58 -6.30 0.98
C ARG A 380 7.94 -7.76 1.27
N THR A 381 8.34 -8.05 2.51
CA THR A 381 8.69 -9.41 2.93
C THR A 381 7.50 -10.37 2.76
N ARG A 382 6.30 -9.94 3.15
CA ARG A 382 5.09 -10.75 3.04
C ARG A 382 4.76 -11.08 1.58
N ILE A 383 4.78 -10.10 0.67
CA ILE A 383 4.51 -10.29 -0.77
C ILE A 383 5.56 -11.23 -1.37
N GLY A 384 6.83 -11.03 -1.05
CA GLY A 384 7.91 -11.88 -1.52
C GLY A 384 7.73 -13.35 -1.13
N GLN A 385 7.43 -13.60 0.15
CA GLN A 385 7.30 -14.96 0.68
C GLN A 385 6.00 -15.66 0.27
N ALA A 386 4.88 -14.94 0.14
CA ALA A 386 3.59 -15.57 -0.13
C ALA A 386 3.41 -15.91 -1.61
N ASP A 387 3.51 -14.93 -2.47
CA ASP A 387 3.16 -15.03 -3.88
C ASP A 387 4.37 -15.28 -4.78
N LEU A 388 5.38 -14.41 -4.66
CA LEU A 388 6.52 -14.44 -5.57
C LEU A 388 7.33 -15.70 -5.40
N GLN A 389 7.51 -16.19 -4.18
CA GLN A 389 8.19 -17.44 -3.90
C GLN A 389 7.49 -18.64 -4.55
N SER A 390 6.15 -18.66 -4.54
CA SER A 390 5.38 -19.73 -5.19
C SER A 390 5.58 -19.73 -6.72
N LYS A 391 5.56 -18.55 -7.33
CA LYS A 391 5.76 -18.35 -8.77
C LYS A 391 7.19 -18.71 -9.20
N TYR A 392 8.16 -18.26 -8.41
CA TYR A 392 9.57 -18.59 -8.61
C TYR A 392 9.85 -20.10 -8.55
N THR A 393 9.27 -20.79 -7.56
CA THR A 393 9.38 -22.24 -7.45
C THR A 393 8.84 -22.95 -8.69
N MET A 394 7.68 -22.51 -9.22
CA MET A 394 7.12 -23.09 -10.46
C MET A 394 7.98 -22.80 -11.69
N LEU A 395 8.62 -21.63 -11.77
CA LEU A 395 9.54 -21.28 -12.84
C LEU A 395 10.80 -22.17 -12.79
N MET A 396 11.37 -22.35 -11.62
CA MET A 396 12.56 -23.20 -11.44
C MET A 396 12.24 -24.67 -11.71
N GLU A 397 11.04 -25.13 -11.36
CA GLU A 397 10.56 -26.47 -11.72
C GLU A 397 10.47 -26.66 -13.24
N GLU A 398 9.92 -25.71 -13.97
CA GLU A 398 9.89 -25.75 -15.42
C GLU A 398 11.29 -25.71 -16.02
N ALA A 399 12.17 -24.87 -15.52
CA ALA A 399 13.55 -24.75 -15.97
C ALA A 399 14.35 -26.04 -15.75
N TRP A 400 14.17 -26.67 -14.58
CA TRP A 400 14.74 -27.98 -14.28
C TRP A 400 14.22 -29.06 -15.24
N ALA A 401 12.91 -29.13 -15.47
CA ALA A 401 12.32 -30.08 -16.41
C ALA A 401 12.80 -29.90 -17.85
N ARG A 402 13.23 -28.68 -18.23
CA ARG A 402 13.86 -28.38 -19.54
C ARG A 402 15.39 -28.57 -19.55
N GLY A 403 15.98 -29.04 -18.44
CA GLY A 403 17.43 -29.25 -18.33
C GLY A 403 18.25 -27.95 -18.29
N ARG A 404 17.64 -26.83 -17.86
CA ARG A 404 18.29 -25.51 -17.78
C ARG A 404 18.94 -25.24 -16.41
N LEU A 405 18.77 -26.15 -15.45
CA LEU A 405 19.36 -26.07 -14.11
C LEU A 405 20.29 -27.27 -13.88
N SER A 406 21.47 -27.00 -13.36
CA SER A 406 22.50 -28.00 -13.01
C SER A 406 22.18 -28.69 -11.68
N ILE A 407 20.92 -29.16 -11.53
CA ILE A 407 20.41 -29.85 -10.34
C ILE A 407 20.11 -31.30 -10.69
N GLY A 408 20.45 -32.22 -9.79
CA GLY A 408 20.22 -33.65 -9.97
C GLY A 408 18.75 -34.06 -9.89
N ALA A 409 18.53 -35.40 -9.90
CA ALA A 409 17.19 -35.98 -9.86
C ALA A 409 16.47 -35.76 -8.52
N ASP A 410 17.18 -35.34 -7.48
CA ASP A 410 16.65 -35.05 -6.14
C ASP A 410 15.93 -33.70 -6.02
N PHE A 411 15.72 -32.99 -7.14
CA PHE A 411 15.06 -31.69 -7.18
C PHE A 411 13.71 -31.69 -6.47
N PHE A 412 12.84 -32.67 -6.76
CA PHE A 412 11.51 -32.72 -6.15
C PHE A 412 11.53 -33.02 -4.65
N ASP A 413 12.48 -33.83 -4.20
CA ASP A 413 12.64 -34.17 -2.78
C ASP A 413 13.11 -32.97 -1.96
N LYS A 414 13.92 -32.09 -2.58
CA LYS A 414 14.51 -30.92 -1.95
C LYS A 414 14.08 -29.59 -2.61
N MET A 415 12.94 -29.57 -3.29
CA MET A 415 12.47 -28.42 -4.09
C MET A 415 12.54 -27.11 -3.33
N GLN A 416 12.03 -27.07 -2.10
CA GLN A 416 12.01 -25.84 -1.29
C GLN A 416 13.41 -25.33 -0.94
N LEU A 417 14.40 -26.23 -0.80
CA LEU A 417 15.78 -25.88 -0.52
C LEU A 417 16.48 -25.35 -1.77
N TYR A 418 16.22 -25.98 -2.92
CA TYR A 418 16.78 -25.52 -4.21
C TYR A 418 16.17 -24.23 -4.72
N THR A 419 14.96 -23.90 -4.30
CA THR A 419 14.27 -22.69 -4.76
C THR A 419 14.17 -21.62 -3.67
N ALA A 420 14.93 -21.72 -2.57
CA ALA A 420 14.98 -20.72 -1.55
C ALA A 420 15.54 -19.41 -2.09
N ALA A 421 14.85 -18.29 -1.86
CA ALA A 421 15.30 -16.97 -2.31
C ALA A 421 14.88 -15.87 -1.33
N GLU A 422 15.75 -14.87 -1.18
CA GLU A 422 15.42 -13.59 -0.55
C GLU A 422 14.88 -12.62 -1.62
N TRP A 423 13.79 -11.92 -1.30
CA TRP A 423 13.16 -10.99 -2.24
C TRP A 423 13.58 -9.55 -1.93
N VAL A 424 14.28 -8.93 -2.87
CA VAL A 424 14.86 -7.61 -2.71
C VAL A 424 14.26 -6.65 -3.73
N GLY A 425 13.89 -5.47 -3.25
CA GLY A 425 13.41 -4.36 -4.07
C GLY A 425 14.36 -3.16 -4.06
N ALA A 426 13.88 -2.03 -4.57
CA ALA A 426 14.62 -0.78 -4.49
C ALA A 426 15.09 -0.49 -3.06
N PRO A 427 16.32 0.04 -2.90
CA PRO A 427 16.86 0.39 -1.59
C PRO A 427 16.00 1.47 -0.92
N LYS A 428 16.19 1.61 0.38
CA LYS A 428 15.48 2.62 1.18
C LYS A 428 15.74 4.05 0.71
N GLY A 429 16.92 4.28 0.11
CA GLY A 429 17.46 5.60 -0.14
C GLY A 429 17.95 6.27 1.15
N ASP A 430 19.01 7.05 1.01
CA ASP A 430 19.59 7.81 2.12
C ASP A 430 19.52 9.30 1.85
N ILE A 431 19.09 10.05 2.88
CA ILE A 431 19.02 11.51 2.81
C ILE A 431 20.43 12.10 2.91
N GLU A 432 21.35 11.41 3.59
CA GLU A 432 22.77 11.78 3.74
C GLU A 432 23.64 10.60 3.28
N PRO A 433 23.83 10.40 1.97
CA PRO A 433 24.49 9.20 1.43
C PRO A 433 25.94 9.05 1.92
N PHE A 434 26.67 10.16 2.10
CA PHE A 434 28.03 10.12 2.62
C PHE A 434 28.10 9.54 4.05
N LYS A 435 27.26 10.03 4.96
CA LYS A 435 27.23 9.52 6.35
C LYS A 435 26.73 8.07 6.42
N ALA A 436 25.80 7.70 5.56
CA ALA A 436 25.32 6.32 5.44
C ALA A 436 26.44 5.38 5.00
N ALA A 437 27.17 5.73 3.95
CA ALA A 437 28.31 4.97 3.45
C ALA A 437 29.41 4.84 4.52
N GLN A 438 29.76 5.94 5.23
CA GLN A 438 30.71 5.87 6.34
C GLN A 438 30.24 4.94 7.46
N ALA A 439 28.96 5.02 7.84
CA ALA A 439 28.41 4.14 8.87
C ALA A 439 28.47 2.67 8.46
N ASP A 440 28.22 2.35 7.18
CA ASP A 440 28.28 0.99 6.69
C ASP A 440 29.73 0.47 6.61
N ILE A 441 30.69 1.29 6.20
CA ILE A 441 32.12 0.95 6.26
C ILE A 441 32.52 0.60 7.71
N LEU A 442 32.13 1.42 8.68
CA LEU A 442 32.41 1.17 10.11
C LEU A 442 31.74 -0.10 10.62
N LYS A 443 30.47 -0.37 10.23
CA LYS A 443 29.75 -1.59 10.65
C LYS A 443 30.39 -2.85 10.05
N VAL A 444 30.80 -2.80 8.77
CA VAL A 444 31.49 -3.91 8.10
C VAL A 444 32.87 -4.13 8.75
N GLY A 445 33.63 -3.07 8.99
CA GLY A 445 34.93 -3.16 9.68
C GLY A 445 34.84 -3.70 11.12
N ALA A 446 33.72 -3.40 11.81
CA ALA A 446 33.46 -3.91 13.16
C ALA A 446 32.79 -5.31 13.17
N ASN A 447 32.61 -5.98 12.04
CA ASN A 447 31.92 -7.27 11.90
C ASN A 447 30.45 -7.27 12.39
N ILE A 448 29.79 -6.10 12.41
CA ILE A 448 28.38 -5.97 12.75
C ILE A 448 27.48 -6.26 11.55
N LYS A 449 27.99 -5.97 10.34
CA LYS A 449 27.28 -6.14 9.07
C LYS A 449 28.22 -6.81 8.07
N THR A 450 27.73 -7.74 7.28
CA THR A 450 28.54 -8.32 6.19
C THR A 450 28.56 -7.38 4.99
N LEU A 451 29.62 -7.46 4.19
CA LEU A 451 29.72 -6.68 2.95
C LEU A 451 28.59 -7.05 1.97
N GLU A 452 28.25 -8.32 1.89
CA GLU A 452 27.10 -8.80 1.10
C GLU A 452 25.80 -8.11 1.50
N ARG A 453 25.53 -8.04 2.82
CA ARG A 453 24.32 -7.37 3.33
C ARG A 453 24.33 -5.86 3.02
N ALA A 454 25.50 -5.21 3.10
CA ALA A 454 25.62 -3.81 2.73
C ALA A 454 25.31 -3.58 1.25
N ILE A 455 25.86 -4.40 0.36
CA ILE A 455 25.61 -4.32 -1.09
C ILE A 455 24.13 -4.55 -1.42
N ILE A 456 23.50 -5.55 -0.80
CA ILE A 456 22.08 -5.85 -1.03
C ILE A 456 21.19 -4.68 -0.58
N GLU A 457 21.47 -4.09 0.58
CA GLU A 457 20.68 -2.98 1.13
C GLU A 457 20.83 -1.68 0.34
N ASP A 458 21.99 -1.47 -0.29
CA ASP A 458 22.30 -0.23 -1.04
C ASP A 458 21.91 -0.31 -2.52
N GLY A 459 22.11 -1.44 -3.17
CA GLY A 459 21.85 -1.58 -4.61
C GLY A 459 21.02 -2.78 -5.05
N GLY A 460 20.71 -3.69 -4.12
CA GLY A 460 19.93 -4.88 -4.42
C GLY A 460 20.62 -5.90 -5.32
N ALA A 461 21.91 -5.73 -5.60
CA ALA A 461 22.73 -6.71 -6.35
C ALA A 461 23.28 -7.78 -5.37
N GLY A 462 23.58 -8.98 -5.88
CA GLY A 462 24.26 -10.01 -5.11
C GLY A 462 25.76 -9.71 -4.95
N PHE A 463 26.35 -10.12 -3.81
CA PHE A 463 27.78 -9.92 -3.56
C PHE A 463 28.67 -10.46 -4.69
N ALA A 464 28.42 -11.69 -5.16
CA ALA A 464 29.17 -12.29 -6.24
C ALA A 464 29.10 -11.45 -7.53
N GLU A 465 27.88 -10.98 -7.89
CA GLU A 465 27.67 -10.17 -9.09
C GLU A 465 28.48 -8.86 -9.05
N VAL A 466 28.46 -8.16 -7.91
CA VAL A 466 29.22 -6.91 -7.73
C VAL A 466 30.73 -7.16 -7.73
N THR A 467 31.19 -8.23 -7.09
CA THR A 467 32.63 -8.54 -7.02
C THR A 467 33.17 -9.01 -8.38
N ASP A 468 32.41 -9.80 -9.14
CA ASP A 468 32.80 -10.27 -10.47
C ASP A 468 32.84 -9.09 -11.44
N GLN A 469 31.82 -8.22 -11.44
CA GLN A 469 31.81 -7.01 -12.26
C GLN A 469 32.99 -6.10 -11.89
N ARG A 470 33.24 -5.87 -10.61
CA ARG A 470 34.36 -5.05 -10.17
C ARG A 470 35.72 -5.65 -10.56
N SER A 471 35.86 -6.97 -10.53
CA SER A 471 37.06 -7.67 -11.02
C SER A 471 37.29 -7.44 -12.51
N GLU A 472 36.22 -7.57 -13.33
CA GLU A 472 36.29 -7.28 -14.76
C GLU A 472 36.63 -5.81 -15.06
N GLU A 473 36.01 -4.88 -14.35
CA GLU A 473 36.28 -3.43 -14.47
C GLU A 473 37.75 -3.12 -14.13
N ASN A 474 38.25 -3.64 -13.01
CA ASN A 474 39.63 -3.45 -12.59
C ASN A 474 40.61 -4.02 -13.62
N ALA A 475 40.34 -5.20 -14.16
CA ALA A 475 41.17 -5.80 -15.24
C ALA A 475 41.18 -4.91 -16.49
N ARG A 476 40.04 -4.34 -16.88
CA ARG A 476 39.95 -3.43 -18.03
C ARG A 476 40.65 -2.10 -17.78
N LEU A 477 40.58 -1.55 -16.58
CA LEU A 477 41.29 -0.31 -16.19
C LEU A 477 42.80 -0.53 -16.22
N THR A 478 43.28 -1.62 -15.62
CA THR A 478 44.69 -1.99 -15.63
C THR A 478 45.22 -2.20 -17.07
N ALA A 479 44.44 -2.86 -17.93
CA ALA A 479 44.82 -3.06 -19.32
C ALA A 479 44.91 -1.76 -20.13
N LYS A 480 44.30 -0.67 -19.68
CA LYS A 480 44.32 0.66 -20.30
C LYS A 480 45.21 1.65 -19.57
N ASP A 481 45.96 1.21 -18.58
CA ASP A 481 46.85 2.03 -17.74
C ASP A 481 46.07 3.18 -17.02
N LEU A 482 44.83 2.88 -16.59
CA LEU A 482 43.98 3.81 -15.82
C LEU A 482 44.01 3.46 -14.34
N PRO A 483 43.88 4.46 -13.43
CA PRO A 483 43.89 4.21 -12.00
C PRO A 483 42.71 3.32 -11.59
N VAL A 484 42.97 2.29 -10.78
CA VAL A 484 41.94 1.40 -10.22
C VAL A 484 41.37 2.07 -8.97
N PRO A 485 40.02 2.29 -8.90
CA PRO A 485 39.40 2.87 -7.72
C PRO A 485 39.61 2.01 -6.47
N GLY A 486 40.11 2.64 -5.38
CA GLY A 486 40.35 1.98 -4.09
C GLY A 486 41.70 1.23 -4.01
N ALA A 487 42.56 1.31 -5.01
CA ALA A 487 43.97 0.98 -4.83
C ALA A 487 44.60 2.02 -3.89
N SER A 488 45.31 1.58 -2.86
CA SER A 488 46.12 2.52 -2.06
C SER A 488 47.10 3.22 -3.00
N PRO A 489 47.29 4.54 -2.90
CA PRO A 489 48.39 5.17 -3.62
C PRO A 489 49.67 4.41 -3.32
N ASP A 490 50.48 4.17 -4.36
CA ASP A 490 51.83 3.60 -4.14
C ASP A 490 52.49 4.40 -3.01
N PRO A 491 53.18 3.74 -2.06
CA PRO A 491 53.93 4.43 -1.06
C PRO A 491 54.86 5.43 -1.75
N GLU A 492 54.75 6.70 -1.38
CA GLU A 492 55.74 7.69 -1.88
C GLU A 492 57.13 7.11 -1.76
N PRO A 493 57.98 7.19 -2.78
CA PRO A 493 59.33 6.72 -2.69
C PRO A 493 60.00 7.40 -1.49
N ASP A 494 60.67 6.61 -0.68
CA ASP A 494 61.40 7.12 0.48
C ASP A 494 62.25 8.34 0.06
N PRO A 495 62.21 9.44 0.79
CA PRO A 495 63.03 10.60 0.51
C PRO A 495 64.48 10.14 0.46
N PRO A 496 65.27 10.65 -0.55
CA PRO A 496 66.66 10.27 -0.66
C PRO A 496 67.38 10.51 0.70
N PRO A 497 68.33 9.64 1.10
CA PRO A 497 69.03 9.77 2.36
C PRO A 497 69.66 11.17 2.41
N GLU A 498 69.38 11.92 3.47
CA GLU A 498 70.05 13.19 3.76
C GLU A 498 71.59 12.92 3.81
N ASP A 499 72.32 13.48 2.89
CA ASP A 499 73.78 13.53 2.94
C ASP A 499 74.19 14.36 4.15
N ASN A 500 74.39 13.66 5.24
CA ASN A 500 75.10 14.19 6.42
C ASN A 500 76.58 14.36 6.05
N ASN A 501 76.88 15.42 5.32
CA ASN A 501 78.24 15.97 5.23
C ASN A 501 78.33 17.18 6.14
N ASP A 502 78.34 16.88 7.43
CA ASP A 502 78.95 17.80 8.41
C ASP A 502 80.37 17.29 8.65
N ASP A 503 81.31 17.79 7.85
CA ASP A 503 82.73 17.79 8.16
C ASP A 503 83.29 19.21 7.97
N GLN A 504 83.77 19.74 9.15
CA GLN A 504 84.63 20.85 9.42
C GLN A 504 84.06 22.22 9.74
#